data_8496cb76d503fde5863747aec3d5d0a0
#
_entry.id   8496cb76d503fde5863747aec3d5d0a0
#
_cell.length_a   1.000
_cell.length_b   1.000
_cell.length_c   1.000
_cell.angle_alpha   90.00
_cell.angle_beta   90.00
_cell.angle_gamma   90.00
#
_symmetry.space_group_name_H-M   'P 1'
#
loop_
_entity.id
_entity.type
_entity.pdbx_description
1 polymer ?
#
loop_
_entity_poly.entity_id
_entity_poly.type
_entity_poly.pdbx_seq_one_letter_code
_entity_poly.pdbx_strand_id
1 'polypeptide(L)'
;MVLTLPFMVAVQEISARIGRVTGAGIAGTLRAHAPRPLLLAIVALLVVANVVNLGADIGGMAEVARLLAGGPAWVWAGGFALFCAVVEVWVAYRRYVLYLKYLTLALLAYVALLFVIHVAWLRVLVAVLVPHVALNRAALTMLVAVLGTTISPYLFVWQAAEEIEDMQISADPRPLRERADGGAEIARIDADTWGGMGYSNLVSLAIIIGTAATLHAHGVTDIATPAQAAQALAPIAGRFAELIFALGVLGTGLLAVPVLAGSTAYALSETMGWREGLERKAGDARGFYATIALATLLGAGIVISPIDPMRALVWAAVINGAVAGPVIAAMVVLGSLRSVMGDYVLPPWLRWFGWGGAALMVAATVGMLVL
;
A
#
# COMPACT_ATOMS: atom_id res chain seq x y z
N MET A 1 -4.95 5.95 -13.03
CA MET A 1 -5.56 4.72 -12.47
C MET A 1 -5.83 3.65 -13.54
N VAL A 2 -6.75 3.84 -14.50
CA VAL A 2 -7.07 2.79 -15.48
C VAL A 2 -5.84 2.29 -16.25
N LEU A 3 -4.99 3.20 -16.74
CA LEU A 3 -3.78 2.85 -17.47
C LEU A 3 -2.67 2.23 -16.62
N THR A 4 -2.70 2.44 -15.30
CA THR A 4 -1.70 1.88 -14.38
C THR A 4 -2.08 0.50 -13.85
N LEU A 5 -3.35 0.08 -13.97
CA LEU A 5 -3.83 -1.20 -13.47
C LEU A 5 -3.02 -2.42 -13.95
N PRO A 6 -2.66 -2.56 -15.25
CA PRO A 6 -1.86 -3.70 -15.68
C PRO A 6 -0.47 -3.75 -15.03
N PHE A 7 0.15 -2.59 -14.79
CA PHE A 7 1.43 -2.50 -14.08
C PHE A 7 1.30 -2.87 -12.61
N MET A 8 0.24 -2.38 -11.94
CA MET A 8 -0.07 -2.72 -10.55
C MET A 8 -0.25 -4.22 -10.37
N VAL A 9 -1.10 -4.82 -11.21
CA VAL A 9 -1.36 -6.28 -11.20
C VAL A 9 -0.07 -7.05 -11.44
N ALA A 10 0.70 -6.69 -12.47
CA ALA A 10 1.93 -7.40 -12.80
C ALA A 10 2.95 -7.36 -11.66
N VAL A 11 3.18 -6.20 -11.06
CA VAL A 11 4.16 -6.05 -9.97
C VAL A 11 3.71 -6.81 -8.71
N GLN A 12 2.42 -6.73 -8.39
CA GLN A 12 1.87 -7.44 -7.23
C GLN A 12 1.92 -8.96 -7.43
N GLU A 13 1.59 -9.44 -8.64
CA GLU A 13 1.67 -10.86 -9.00
C GLU A 13 3.11 -11.38 -9.00
N ILE A 14 4.08 -10.59 -9.47
CA ILE A 14 5.51 -10.93 -9.39
C ILE A 14 5.90 -11.13 -7.92
N SER A 15 5.46 -10.24 -7.04
CA SER A 15 5.73 -10.33 -5.61
C SER A 15 5.14 -11.59 -4.98
N ALA A 16 3.87 -11.86 -5.22
CA ALA A 16 3.17 -13.05 -4.73
C ALA A 16 3.87 -14.33 -5.20
N ARG A 17 4.21 -14.41 -6.49
CA ARG A 17 4.93 -15.55 -7.07
C ARG A 17 6.31 -15.76 -6.44
N ILE A 18 7.08 -14.68 -6.18
CA ILE A 18 8.37 -14.80 -5.49
C ILE A 18 8.15 -15.42 -4.11
N GLY A 19 7.24 -14.89 -3.29
CA GLY A 19 6.94 -15.42 -1.96
C GLY A 19 6.56 -16.90 -1.98
N ARG A 20 5.57 -17.26 -2.80
CA ARG A 20 5.02 -18.62 -2.89
C ARG A 20 5.99 -19.63 -3.47
N VAL A 21 6.77 -19.23 -4.49
CA VAL A 21 7.72 -20.12 -5.17
C VAL A 21 8.97 -20.35 -4.36
N THR A 22 9.51 -19.31 -3.73
CA THR A 22 10.79 -19.38 -3.01
C THR A 22 10.65 -19.76 -1.55
N GLY A 23 9.49 -19.49 -0.93
CA GLY A 23 9.28 -19.58 0.52
C GLY A 23 10.02 -18.49 1.30
N ALA A 24 10.48 -17.44 0.62
CA ALA A 24 11.15 -16.29 1.20
C ALA A 24 10.55 -15.00 0.64
N GLY A 25 10.41 -13.97 1.46
CA GLY A 25 9.91 -12.69 1.02
C GLY A 25 10.90 -11.94 0.13
N ILE A 26 10.53 -10.73 -0.24
CA ILE A 26 11.32 -9.91 -1.18
C ILE A 26 12.70 -9.59 -0.60
N ALA A 27 12.77 -9.15 0.66
CA ALA A 27 14.04 -8.80 1.30
C ALA A 27 14.91 -10.05 1.54
N GLY A 28 14.30 -11.18 1.90
CA GLY A 28 15.00 -12.47 2.07
C GLY A 28 15.58 -12.99 0.77
N THR A 29 14.81 -12.91 -0.31
CA THR A 29 15.27 -13.30 -1.66
C THR A 29 16.38 -12.35 -2.14
N LEU A 30 16.26 -11.04 -1.93
CA LEU A 30 17.33 -10.06 -2.20
C LEU A 30 18.58 -10.34 -1.37
N ARG A 31 18.43 -10.68 -0.10
CA ARG A 31 19.56 -11.01 0.79
C ARG A 31 20.40 -12.16 0.25
N ALA A 32 19.77 -13.13 -0.38
CA ALA A 32 20.47 -14.29 -0.94
C ALA A 32 21.16 -14.01 -2.29
N HIS A 33 20.71 -12.99 -3.05
CA HIS A 33 21.13 -12.82 -4.43
C HIS A 33 21.65 -11.41 -4.79
N ALA A 34 21.48 -10.41 -3.91
CA ALA A 34 21.91 -9.04 -4.14
C ALA A 34 23.07 -8.61 -3.24
N PRO A 35 23.87 -7.61 -3.65
CA PRO A 35 24.90 -7.03 -2.78
C PRO A 35 24.29 -6.45 -1.51
N ARG A 36 24.90 -6.73 -0.37
CA ARG A 36 24.42 -6.30 0.95
C ARG A 36 24.17 -4.77 1.06
N PRO A 37 25.00 -3.87 0.51
CA PRO A 37 24.73 -2.44 0.56
C PRO A 37 23.43 -2.05 -0.17
N LEU A 38 23.14 -2.69 -1.30
CA LEU A 38 21.89 -2.44 -2.06
C LEU A 38 20.67 -2.89 -1.25
N LEU A 39 20.71 -4.09 -0.66
CA LEU A 39 19.65 -4.57 0.22
C LEU A 39 19.39 -3.60 1.36
N LEU A 40 20.45 -3.20 2.09
CA LEU A 40 20.32 -2.30 3.23
C LEU A 40 19.78 -0.93 2.83
N ALA A 41 20.19 -0.39 1.68
CA ALA A 41 19.65 0.88 1.17
C ALA A 41 18.16 0.79 0.84
N ILE A 42 17.74 -0.27 0.14
CA ILE A 42 16.33 -0.51 -0.20
C ILE A 42 15.48 -0.64 1.07
N VAL A 43 15.92 -1.48 2.01
CA VAL A 43 15.16 -1.74 3.24
C VAL A 43 15.12 -0.50 4.15
N ALA A 44 16.22 0.26 4.26
CA ALA A 44 16.24 1.51 5.03
C ALA A 44 15.25 2.54 4.45
N LEU A 45 15.24 2.73 3.14
CA LEU A 45 14.30 3.63 2.48
C LEU A 45 12.84 3.17 2.65
N LEU A 46 12.58 1.87 2.55
CA LEU A 46 11.26 1.29 2.79
C LEU A 46 10.80 1.52 4.24
N VAL A 47 11.67 1.28 5.23
CA VAL A 47 11.36 1.51 6.65
C VAL A 47 11.02 2.99 6.89
N VAL A 48 11.82 3.91 6.36
CA VAL A 48 11.58 5.36 6.51
C VAL A 48 10.24 5.73 5.86
N ALA A 49 9.99 5.29 4.63
CA ALA A 49 8.74 5.57 3.94
C ALA A 49 7.52 5.02 4.70
N ASN A 50 7.61 3.79 5.22
CA ASN A 50 6.52 3.17 5.96
C ASN A 50 6.25 3.88 7.29
N VAL A 51 7.29 4.30 8.03
CA VAL A 51 7.12 5.05 9.29
C VAL A 51 6.45 6.40 9.03
N VAL A 52 6.82 7.10 7.95
CA VAL A 52 6.17 8.36 7.56
C VAL A 52 4.71 8.12 7.15
N ASN A 53 4.43 7.07 6.38
CA ASN A 53 3.06 6.68 6.04
C ASN A 53 2.24 6.34 7.28
N LEU A 54 2.79 5.54 8.22
CA LEU A 54 2.14 5.23 9.50
C LEU A 54 1.74 6.51 10.24
N GLY A 55 2.65 7.50 10.31
CA GLY A 55 2.37 8.79 10.93
C GLY A 55 1.26 9.55 10.22
N ALA A 56 1.25 9.55 8.89
CA ALA A 56 0.24 10.22 8.09
C ALA A 56 -1.15 9.55 8.24
N ASP A 57 -1.21 8.22 8.22
CA ASP A 57 -2.46 7.48 8.37
C ASP A 57 -3.04 7.60 9.80
N ILE A 58 -2.21 7.44 10.83
CA ILE A 58 -2.62 7.64 12.23
C ILE A 58 -3.07 9.09 12.44
N GLY A 59 -2.35 10.07 11.88
CA GLY A 59 -2.70 11.48 11.95
C GLY A 59 -4.03 11.80 11.26
N GLY A 60 -4.22 11.24 10.06
CA GLY A 60 -5.48 11.38 9.32
C GLY A 60 -6.68 10.79 10.06
N MET A 61 -6.53 9.59 10.65
CA MET A 61 -7.56 8.98 11.51
C MET A 61 -7.85 9.84 12.73
N ALA A 62 -6.80 10.36 13.39
CA ALA A 62 -6.94 11.18 14.59
C ALA A 62 -7.70 12.49 14.32
N GLU A 63 -7.40 13.16 13.19
CA GLU A 63 -8.10 14.37 12.77
C GLU A 63 -9.58 14.11 12.46
N VAL A 64 -9.89 13.01 11.79
CA VAL A 64 -11.27 12.62 11.50
C VAL A 64 -12.02 12.22 12.78
N ALA A 65 -11.39 11.47 13.68
CA ALA A 65 -12.00 11.14 14.97
C ALA A 65 -12.26 12.39 15.83
N ARG A 66 -11.34 13.34 15.81
CA ARG A 66 -11.52 14.66 16.43
C ARG A 66 -12.71 15.41 15.84
N LEU A 67 -12.89 15.37 14.53
CA LEU A 67 -14.05 15.97 13.85
C LEU A 67 -15.37 15.35 14.32
N LEU A 68 -15.43 14.03 14.43
CA LEU A 68 -16.67 13.32 14.75
C LEU A 68 -17.01 13.33 16.25
N ALA A 69 -16.02 13.18 17.12
CA ALA A 69 -16.21 12.96 18.55
C ALA A 69 -15.59 14.03 19.45
N GLY A 70 -14.85 15.00 18.86
CA GLY A 70 -14.17 16.03 19.61
C GLY A 70 -12.90 15.54 20.31
N GLY A 71 -12.35 16.37 21.21
CA GLY A 71 -11.12 16.05 21.95
C GLY A 71 -9.83 16.35 21.19
N PRO A 72 -8.66 16.18 21.82
CA PRO A 72 -7.38 16.46 21.21
C PRO A 72 -6.91 15.35 20.27
N ALA A 73 -6.36 15.69 19.10
CA ALA A 73 -5.92 14.73 18.09
C ALA A 73 -4.85 13.75 18.61
N TRP A 74 -3.94 14.17 19.49
CA TRP A 74 -2.91 13.31 20.05
C TRP A 74 -3.46 12.14 20.90
N VAL A 75 -4.62 12.33 21.55
CA VAL A 75 -5.30 11.26 22.30
C VAL A 75 -5.81 10.19 21.32
N TRP A 76 -6.46 10.63 20.24
CA TRP A 76 -6.93 9.74 19.19
C TRP A 76 -5.79 9.03 18.50
N ALA A 77 -4.69 9.73 18.17
CA ALA A 77 -3.51 9.12 17.57
C ALA A 77 -2.90 8.05 18.46
N GLY A 78 -2.72 8.34 19.76
CA GLY A 78 -2.24 7.36 20.75
C GLY A 78 -3.19 6.17 20.88
N GLY A 79 -4.50 6.42 20.90
CA GLY A 79 -5.52 5.38 20.95
C GLY A 79 -5.49 4.46 19.73
N PHE A 80 -5.41 5.00 18.50
CA PHE A 80 -5.32 4.20 17.29
C PHE A 80 -4.00 3.43 17.19
N ALA A 81 -2.87 4.07 17.52
CA ALA A 81 -1.57 3.39 17.53
C ALA A 81 -1.55 2.22 18.51
N LEU A 82 -2.06 2.45 19.73
CA LEU A 82 -2.16 1.39 20.74
C LEU A 82 -3.11 0.27 20.27
N PHE A 83 -4.28 0.64 19.74
CA PHE A 83 -5.26 -0.33 19.25
C PHE A 83 -4.67 -1.21 18.14
N CYS A 84 -4.06 -0.61 17.12
CA CYS A 84 -3.43 -1.36 16.03
C CYS A 84 -2.30 -2.26 16.54
N ALA A 85 -1.39 -1.74 17.37
CA ALA A 85 -0.31 -2.54 17.93
C ALA A 85 -0.82 -3.71 18.79
N VAL A 86 -1.87 -3.49 19.60
CA VAL A 86 -2.49 -4.54 20.40
C VAL A 86 -3.12 -5.61 19.50
N VAL A 87 -3.86 -5.19 18.48
CA VAL A 87 -4.50 -6.12 17.55
C VAL A 87 -3.45 -6.97 16.82
N GLU A 88 -2.37 -6.37 16.31
CA GLU A 88 -1.31 -7.10 15.61
C GLU A 88 -0.55 -8.11 16.50
N VAL A 89 -0.38 -7.80 17.80
CA VAL A 89 0.35 -8.67 18.73
C VAL A 89 -0.51 -9.80 19.31
N TRP A 90 -1.80 -9.54 19.58
CA TRP A 90 -2.65 -10.48 20.33
C TRP A 90 -3.76 -11.13 19.53
N VAL A 91 -4.11 -10.58 18.36
CA VAL A 91 -5.15 -11.18 17.51
C VAL A 91 -4.49 -12.05 16.46
N ALA A 92 -4.81 -13.35 16.44
CA ALA A 92 -4.31 -14.26 15.42
C ALA A 92 -4.66 -13.74 14.01
N TYR A 93 -3.68 -13.72 13.13
CA TYR A 93 -3.75 -13.19 11.76
C TYR A 93 -5.03 -13.61 11.00
N ARG A 94 -5.42 -14.89 11.07
CA ARG A 94 -6.66 -15.38 10.43
C ARG A 94 -7.93 -14.63 10.84
N ARG A 95 -8.08 -14.29 12.13
CA ARG A 95 -9.26 -13.54 12.61
C ARG A 95 -9.17 -12.08 12.17
N TYR A 96 -7.99 -11.54 12.26
CA TYR A 96 -7.71 -10.16 11.88
C TYR A 96 -8.03 -9.92 10.40
N VAL A 97 -7.50 -10.74 9.49
CA VAL A 97 -7.76 -10.65 8.04
C VAL A 97 -9.26 -10.74 7.71
N LEU A 98 -10.02 -11.55 8.45
CA LEU A 98 -11.47 -11.63 8.24
C LEU A 98 -12.16 -10.30 8.51
N TYR A 99 -11.82 -9.62 9.63
CA TYR A 99 -12.35 -8.29 9.93
C TYR A 99 -11.91 -7.24 8.89
N LEU A 100 -10.67 -7.30 8.44
CA LEU A 100 -10.16 -6.42 7.39
C LEU A 100 -10.95 -6.59 6.08
N LYS A 101 -11.25 -7.82 5.67
CA LYS A 101 -12.08 -8.09 4.47
C LYS A 101 -13.45 -7.42 4.54
N TYR A 102 -14.11 -7.46 5.69
CA TYR A 102 -15.39 -6.74 5.85
C TYR A 102 -15.21 -5.23 5.88
N LEU A 103 -14.12 -4.74 6.45
CA LEU A 103 -13.84 -3.32 6.48
C LEU A 103 -13.54 -2.76 5.09
N THR A 104 -12.90 -3.54 4.19
CA THR A 104 -12.71 -3.12 2.80
C THR A 104 -14.03 -2.92 2.05
N LEU A 105 -15.09 -3.66 2.39
CA LEU A 105 -16.41 -3.46 1.78
C LEU A 105 -16.99 -2.07 2.08
N ALA A 106 -16.62 -1.47 3.22
CA ALA A 106 -17.02 -0.10 3.54
C ALA A 106 -16.50 0.92 2.52
N LEU A 107 -15.37 0.63 1.86
CA LEU A 107 -14.81 1.50 0.81
C LEU A 107 -15.70 1.56 -0.44
N LEU A 108 -16.61 0.60 -0.65
CA LEU A 108 -17.63 0.68 -1.70
C LEU A 108 -18.58 1.87 -1.52
N ALA A 109 -18.62 2.46 -0.31
CA ALA A 109 -19.32 3.72 -0.08
C ALA A 109 -18.82 4.85 -0.99
N TYR A 110 -17.51 4.89 -1.31
CA TYR A 110 -16.97 5.86 -2.28
C TYR A 110 -17.47 5.59 -3.70
N VAL A 111 -17.67 4.33 -4.07
CA VAL A 111 -18.30 3.97 -5.35
C VAL A 111 -19.77 4.35 -5.34
N ALA A 112 -20.49 4.08 -4.24
CA ALA A 112 -21.89 4.47 -4.08
C ALA A 112 -22.08 5.99 -4.15
N LEU A 113 -21.13 6.77 -3.63
CA LEU A 113 -21.16 8.24 -3.70
C LEU A 113 -21.27 8.74 -5.16
N LEU A 114 -20.63 8.08 -6.13
CA LEU A 114 -20.70 8.47 -7.54
C LEU A 114 -22.12 8.41 -8.15
N PHE A 115 -23.02 7.63 -7.55
CA PHE A 115 -24.41 7.54 -7.98
C PHE A 115 -25.30 8.62 -7.33
N VAL A 116 -24.80 9.26 -6.27
CA VAL A 116 -25.53 10.32 -5.55
C VAL A 116 -25.15 11.70 -6.05
N ILE A 117 -23.88 11.90 -6.46
CA ILE A 117 -23.37 13.17 -6.96
C ILE A 117 -23.55 13.28 -8.49
N HIS A 118 -23.58 14.51 -8.99
CA HIS A 118 -23.62 14.74 -10.44
C HIS A 118 -22.23 14.61 -11.06
N VAL A 119 -21.99 13.53 -11.79
CA VAL A 119 -20.71 13.25 -12.48
C VAL A 119 -20.86 13.47 -13.99
N ALA A 120 -20.01 14.30 -14.57
CA ALA A 120 -19.94 14.50 -16.03
C ALA A 120 -19.18 13.34 -16.69
N TRP A 121 -19.82 12.18 -16.82
CA TRP A 121 -19.20 10.92 -17.28
C TRP A 121 -18.45 11.04 -18.61
N LEU A 122 -18.98 11.83 -19.56
CA LEU A 122 -18.31 12.04 -20.84
C LEU A 122 -16.94 12.73 -20.67
N ARG A 123 -16.85 13.72 -19.78
CA ARG A 123 -15.57 14.38 -19.46
C ARG A 123 -14.58 13.41 -18.79
N VAL A 124 -15.08 12.57 -17.88
CA VAL A 124 -14.28 11.54 -17.25
C VAL A 124 -13.71 10.57 -18.28
N LEU A 125 -14.56 10.08 -19.19
CA LEU A 125 -14.14 9.16 -20.26
C LEU A 125 -13.07 9.79 -21.17
N VAL A 126 -13.28 11.02 -21.61
CA VAL A 126 -12.29 11.75 -22.43
C VAL A 126 -10.97 11.91 -21.67
N ALA A 127 -11.01 12.30 -20.40
CA ALA A 127 -9.79 12.46 -19.58
C ALA A 127 -9.02 11.14 -19.36
N VAL A 128 -9.73 10.02 -19.29
CA VAL A 128 -9.10 8.68 -19.19
C VAL A 128 -8.45 8.27 -20.51
N LEU A 129 -9.12 8.54 -21.65
CA LEU A 129 -8.63 8.13 -22.97
C LEU A 129 -7.50 9.04 -23.48
N VAL A 130 -7.55 10.32 -23.15
CA VAL A 130 -6.58 11.33 -23.56
C VAL A 130 -6.03 12.06 -22.33
N PRO A 131 -5.14 11.42 -21.54
CA PRO A 131 -4.59 12.03 -20.34
C PRO A 131 -3.73 13.24 -20.70
N HIS A 132 -4.01 14.38 -20.09
CA HIS A 132 -3.20 15.59 -20.20
C HIS A 132 -2.35 15.73 -18.93
N VAL A 133 -1.04 15.52 -19.07
CA VAL A 133 -0.08 15.73 -17.98
C VAL A 133 0.77 16.95 -18.32
N ALA A 134 0.70 17.97 -17.47
CA ALA A 134 1.60 19.11 -17.59
C ALA A 134 3.03 18.65 -17.26
N LEU A 135 3.99 18.97 -18.14
CA LEU A 135 5.41 18.66 -17.92
C LEU A 135 6.05 19.75 -17.06
N ASN A 136 5.65 19.85 -15.81
CA ASN A 136 6.28 20.73 -14.83
C ASN A 136 6.52 19.96 -13.52
N ARG A 137 7.40 20.49 -12.66
CA ARG A 137 7.81 19.84 -11.41
C ARG A 137 6.63 19.47 -10.51
N ALA A 138 5.65 20.36 -10.36
CA ALA A 138 4.51 20.14 -9.49
C ALA A 138 3.64 18.95 -9.99
N ALA A 139 3.35 18.89 -11.29
CA ALA A 139 2.57 17.82 -11.88
C ALA A 139 3.33 16.48 -11.85
N LEU A 140 4.64 16.49 -12.06
CA LEU A 140 5.47 15.27 -11.97
C LEU A 140 5.59 14.79 -10.52
N THR A 141 5.73 15.69 -9.54
CA THR A 141 5.70 15.33 -8.11
C THR A 141 4.38 14.64 -7.76
N MET A 142 3.25 15.21 -8.20
CA MET A 142 1.94 14.61 -7.96
C MET A 142 1.78 13.28 -8.70
N LEU A 143 2.30 13.14 -9.92
CA LEU A 143 2.30 11.89 -10.66
C LEU A 143 3.11 10.81 -9.92
N VAL A 144 4.32 11.14 -9.45
CA VAL A 144 5.15 10.22 -8.64
C VAL A 144 4.44 9.84 -7.35
N ALA A 145 3.79 10.79 -6.68
CA ALA A 145 3.01 10.50 -5.47
C ALA A 145 1.84 9.55 -5.76
N VAL A 146 1.04 9.79 -6.80
CA VAL A 146 -0.07 8.92 -7.20
C VAL A 146 0.42 7.53 -7.59
N LEU A 147 1.50 7.43 -8.36
CA LEU A 147 2.10 6.15 -8.71
C LEU A 147 2.68 5.46 -7.47
N GLY A 148 3.34 6.20 -6.57
CA GLY A 148 3.93 5.68 -5.34
C GLY A 148 2.90 5.17 -4.33
N THR A 149 1.67 5.68 -4.32
CA THR A 149 0.57 5.15 -3.52
C THR A 149 -0.06 3.90 -4.13
N THR A 150 -0.04 3.77 -5.46
CA THR A 150 -0.67 2.65 -6.17
C THR A 150 0.27 1.48 -6.41
N ILE A 151 1.57 1.77 -6.57
CA ILE A 151 2.63 0.80 -6.81
C ILE A 151 3.66 0.96 -5.68
N SER A 152 3.26 0.63 -4.47
CA SER A 152 4.05 0.88 -3.26
C SER A 152 4.92 -0.30 -2.86
N PRO A 153 6.20 -0.09 -2.55
CA PRO A 153 7.11 -1.17 -2.15
C PRO A 153 6.64 -1.96 -0.92
N TYR A 154 5.96 -1.33 0.03
CA TYR A 154 5.44 -2.04 1.21
C TYR A 154 4.37 -3.08 0.85
N LEU A 155 3.57 -2.84 -0.19
CA LEU A 155 2.58 -3.81 -0.68
C LEU A 155 3.25 -5.05 -1.28
N PHE A 156 4.42 -4.88 -1.92
CA PHE A 156 5.16 -6.01 -2.48
C PHE A 156 5.71 -6.91 -1.36
N VAL A 157 6.32 -6.29 -0.34
CA VAL A 157 6.81 -7.03 0.83
C VAL A 157 5.68 -7.74 1.55
N TRP A 158 4.56 -7.05 1.77
CA TRP A 158 3.37 -7.61 2.41
C TRP A 158 2.81 -8.79 1.62
N GLN A 159 2.59 -8.63 0.31
CA GLN A 159 2.05 -9.68 -0.54
C GLN A 159 2.91 -10.95 -0.55
N ALA A 160 4.24 -10.80 -0.65
CA ALA A 160 5.14 -11.94 -0.59
C ALA A 160 5.08 -12.64 0.77
N ALA A 161 4.99 -11.86 1.86
CA ALA A 161 4.87 -12.40 3.21
C ALA A 161 3.52 -13.11 3.43
N GLU A 162 2.40 -12.56 2.96
CA GLU A 162 1.09 -13.23 3.02
C GLU A 162 1.10 -14.58 2.32
N GLU A 163 1.71 -14.67 1.13
CA GLU A 163 1.82 -15.95 0.42
C GLU A 163 2.65 -16.98 1.19
N ILE A 164 3.61 -16.54 1.99
CA ILE A 164 4.40 -17.43 2.87
C ILE A 164 3.55 -17.86 4.08
N GLU A 165 2.84 -16.95 4.73
CA GLU A 165 1.95 -17.27 5.84
C GLU A 165 0.85 -18.26 5.39
N ASP A 166 0.20 -18.00 4.25
CA ASP A 166 -0.81 -18.89 3.67
C ASP A 166 -0.22 -20.26 3.31
N MET A 167 1.02 -20.31 2.81
CA MET A 167 1.72 -21.54 2.52
C MET A 167 1.95 -22.36 3.80
N GLN A 168 2.39 -21.72 4.88
CA GLN A 168 2.70 -22.41 6.14
C GLN A 168 1.48 -23.07 6.79
N ILE A 169 0.28 -22.53 6.54
CA ILE A 169 -0.99 -23.09 7.06
C ILE A 169 -1.72 -23.97 6.06
N SER A 170 -1.18 -24.15 4.84
CA SER A 170 -1.74 -25.01 3.80
C SER A 170 -1.46 -26.49 4.09
N ALA A 171 -2.15 -27.39 3.36
CA ALA A 171 -1.94 -28.83 3.48
C ALA A 171 -0.52 -29.27 3.06
N ASP A 172 0.14 -28.51 2.18
CA ASP A 172 1.53 -28.72 1.80
C ASP A 172 2.32 -27.42 1.98
N PRO A 173 3.07 -27.27 3.09
CA PRO A 173 3.78 -26.02 3.43
C PRO A 173 5.11 -25.84 2.66
N ARG A 174 5.39 -26.67 1.65
CA ARG A 174 6.61 -26.55 0.86
C ARG A 174 6.50 -25.45 -0.20
N PRO A 175 7.60 -24.70 -0.47
CA PRO A 175 7.68 -23.77 -1.59
C PRO A 175 7.37 -24.46 -2.93
N LEU A 176 6.72 -23.73 -3.87
CA LEU A 176 6.34 -24.32 -5.16
C LEU A 176 7.53 -24.85 -5.96
N ARG A 177 8.72 -24.25 -5.83
CA ARG A 177 9.93 -24.75 -6.50
C ARG A 177 10.32 -26.17 -6.07
N GLU A 178 9.78 -26.66 -4.95
CA GLU A 178 10.01 -28.02 -4.42
C GLU A 178 8.85 -28.96 -4.73
N ARG A 179 7.86 -28.50 -5.50
CA ARG A 179 6.64 -29.22 -5.86
C ARG A 179 6.51 -29.34 -7.38
N ALA A 180 5.92 -30.44 -7.83
CA ALA A 180 5.66 -30.68 -9.26
C ALA A 180 4.32 -30.10 -9.74
N ASP A 181 3.40 -29.76 -8.83
CA ASP A 181 1.98 -29.47 -9.09
C ASP A 181 1.55 -28.07 -8.62
N GLY A 182 2.24 -27.03 -9.03
CA GLY A 182 1.96 -25.65 -8.60
C GLY A 182 0.93 -24.88 -9.44
N GLY A 183 0.37 -25.47 -10.49
CA GLY A 183 -0.47 -24.74 -11.45
C GLY A 183 -1.74 -24.14 -10.82
N ALA A 184 -2.39 -24.88 -9.92
CA ALA A 184 -3.59 -24.38 -9.22
C ALA A 184 -3.29 -23.21 -8.30
N GLU A 185 -2.13 -23.21 -7.62
CA GLU A 185 -1.69 -22.12 -6.75
C GLU A 185 -1.37 -20.85 -7.57
N ILE A 186 -0.71 -21.01 -8.72
CA ILE A 186 -0.45 -19.87 -9.61
C ILE A 186 -1.77 -19.27 -10.12
N ALA A 187 -2.73 -20.11 -10.54
CA ALA A 187 -4.04 -19.62 -10.98
C ALA A 187 -4.82 -18.91 -9.86
N ARG A 188 -4.68 -19.37 -8.61
CA ARG A 188 -5.24 -18.68 -7.43
C ARG A 188 -4.60 -17.30 -7.25
N ILE A 189 -3.26 -17.23 -7.26
CA ILE A 189 -2.52 -15.97 -7.16
C ILE A 189 -2.97 -14.97 -8.25
N ASP A 190 -3.09 -15.43 -9.49
CA ASP A 190 -3.52 -14.59 -10.61
C ASP A 190 -4.93 -14.04 -10.35
N ALA A 191 -5.89 -14.90 -9.97
CA ALA A 191 -7.27 -14.48 -9.71
C ALA A 191 -7.37 -13.52 -8.52
N ASP A 192 -6.69 -13.80 -7.42
CA ASP A 192 -6.68 -12.97 -6.21
C ASP A 192 -6.04 -11.59 -6.49
N THR A 193 -4.93 -11.57 -7.24
CA THR A 193 -4.24 -10.33 -7.58
C THR A 193 -5.08 -9.45 -8.51
N TRP A 194 -5.67 -10.02 -9.57
CA TRP A 194 -6.56 -9.27 -10.46
C TRP A 194 -7.79 -8.74 -9.72
N GLY A 195 -8.41 -9.57 -8.88
CA GLY A 195 -9.56 -9.19 -8.07
C GLY A 195 -9.23 -8.08 -7.08
N GLY A 196 -8.17 -8.24 -6.29
CA GLY A 196 -7.73 -7.28 -5.28
C GLY A 196 -7.28 -5.94 -5.88
N MET A 197 -6.42 -5.98 -6.90
CA MET A 197 -5.92 -4.77 -7.56
C MET A 197 -7.03 -4.06 -8.35
N GLY A 198 -7.91 -4.81 -9.02
CA GLY A 198 -9.08 -4.27 -9.70
C GLY A 198 -10.02 -3.54 -8.74
N TYR A 199 -10.32 -4.15 -7.60
CA TYR A 199 -11.12 -3.55 -6.55
C TYR A 199 -10.48 -2.27 -5.97
N SER A 200 -9.20 -2.34 -5.58
CA SER A 200 -8.46 -1.19 -5.06
C SER A 200 -8.43 -0.03 -6.06
N ASN A 201 -8.18 -0.32 -7.33
CA ASN A 201 -8.15 0.68 -8.39
C ASN A 201 -9.53 1.29 -8.65
N LEU A 202 -10.61 0.50 -8.57
CA LEU A 202 -11.99 1.00 -8.68
C LEU A 202 -12.31 1.99 -7.56
N VAL A 203 -11.98 1.65 -6.31
CA VAL A 203 -12.19 2.54 -5.15
C VAL A 203 -11.37 3.83 -5.30
N SER A 204 -10.10 3.71 -5.66
CA SER A 204 -9.22 4.88 -5.87
C SER A 204 -9.74 5.79 -6.98
N LEU A 205 -10.22 5.21 -8.09
CA LEU A 205 -10.83 5.94 -9.19
C LEU A 205 -12.12 6.64 -8.74
N ALA A 206 -12.93 5.96 -7.94
CA ALA A 206 -14.16 6.54 -7.38
C ALA A 206 -13.88 7.76 -6.48
N ILE A 207 -12.85 7.68 -5.63
CA ILE A 207 -12.41 8.80 -4.79
C ILE A 207 -11.95 9.98 -5.67
N ILE A 208 -11.11 9.73 -6.68
CA ILE A 208 -10.60 10.78 -7.57
C ILE A 208 -11.76 11.45 -8.34
N ILE A 209 -12.66 10.67 -8.93
CA ILE A 209 -13.81 11.22 -9.66
C ILE A 209 -14.74 11.97 -8.71
N GLY A 210 -15.03 11.39 -7.55
CA GLY A 210 -15.89 12.00 -6.54
C GLY A 210 -15.37 13.34 -6.05
N THR A 211 -14.10 13.42 -5.69
CA THR A 211 -13.47 14.67 -5.23
C THR A 211 -13.35 15.70 -6.36
N ALA A 212 -13.07 15.26 -7.59
CA ALA A 212 -13.04 16.16 -8.74
C ALA A 212 -14.43 16.76 -9.05
N ALA A 213 -15.48 15.94 -9.00
CA ALA A 213 -16.86 16.38 -9.30
C ALA A 213 -17.48 17.20 -8.16
N THR A 214 -16.97 17.12 -6.95
CA THR A 214 -17.48 17.86 -5.78
C THR A 214 -16.52 18.99 -5.37
N LEU A 215 -15.42 18.67 -4.69
CA LEU A 215 -14.52 19.67 -4.09
C LEU A 215 -13.89 20.57 -5.16
N HIS A 216 -13.23 19.98 -6.15
CA HIS A 216 -12.54 20.73 -7.19
C HIS A 216 -13.51 21.57 -8.05
N ALA A 217 -14.67 21.01 -8.42
CA ALA A 217 -15.68 21.73 -9.19
C ALA A 217 -16.26 22.94 -8.46
N HIS A 218 -16.18 22.98 -7.12
CA HIS A 218 -16.62 24.10 -6.29
C HIS A 218 -15.45 24.99 -5.81
N GLY A 219 -14.26 24.83 -6.39
CA GLY A 219 -13.09 25.68 -6.12
C GLY A 219 -12.34 25.32 -4.84
N VAL A 220 -12.65 24.19 -4.18
CA VAL A 220 -11.90 23.69 -3.02
C VAL A 220 -10.69 22.92 -3.54
N THR A 221 -9.55 23.59 -3.63
CA THR A 221 -8.30 23.05 -4.20
C THR A 221 -7.18 22.89 -3.17
N ASP A 222 -7.28 23.60 -2.04
CA ASP A 222 -6.31 23.51 -0.95
C ASP A 222 -6.93 22.78 0.24
N ILE A 223 -6.54 21.53 0.44
CA ILE A 223 -7.04 20.64 1.48
C ILE A 223 -5.84 20.19 2.31
N ALA A 224 -5.73 20.74 3.51
CA ALA A 224 -4.62 20.45 4.42
C ALA A 224 -4.85 19.17 5.24
N THR A 225 -6.10 18.76 5.47
CA THR A 225 -6.38 17.56 6.28
C THR A 225 -7.54 16.73 5.70
N PRO A 226 -7.59 15.40 5.96
CA PRO A 226 -8.75 14.57 5.63
C PRO A 226 -10.05 15.07 6.28
N ALA A 227 -9.97 15.66 7.47
CA ALA A 227 -11.12 16.24 8.15
C ALA A 227 -11.69 17.45 7.38
N GLN A 228 -10.83 18.31 6.81
CA GLN A 228 -11.28 19.42 5.94
C GLN A 228 -11.95 18.89 4.65
N ALA A 229 -11.41 17.81 4.07
CA ALA A 229 -12.06 17.16 2.92
C ALA A 229 -13.45 16.66 3.27
N ALA A 230 -13.62 16.03 4.44
CA ALA A 230 -14.92 15.55 4.92
C ALA A 230 -15.91 16.73 5.15
N GLN A 231 -15.47 17.78 5.84
CA GLN A 231 -16.29 18.97 6.09
C GLN A 231 -16.71 19.70 4.81
N ALA A 232 -15.81 19.79 3.84
CA ALA A 232 -16.09 20.44 2.56
C ALA A 232 -17.12 19.66 1.70
N LEU A 233 -17.30 18.36 1.96
CA LEU A 233 -18.34 17.55 1.32
C LEU A 233 -19.75 17.84 1.86
N ALA A 234 -19.88 18.25 3.13
CA ALA A 234 -21.18 18.43 3.79
C ALA A 234 -22.11 19.42 3.05
N PRO A 235 -21.68 20.65 2.66
CA PRO A 235 -22.53 21.58 1.93
C PRO A 235 -22.81 21.17 0.48
N ILE A 236 -21.98 20.29 -0.12
CA ILE A 236 -22.05 19.88 -1.52
C ILE A 236 -22.90 18.61 -1.70
N ALA A 237 -22.66 17.60 -0.83
CA ALA A 237 -23.25 16.29 -0.93
C ALA A 237 -23.99 15.84 0.35
N GLY A 238 -24.15 16.77 1.32
CA GLY A 238 -24.87 16.57 2.57
C GLY A 238 -24.04 15.90 3.69
N ARG A 239 -24.53 15.99 4.94
CA ARG A 239 -23.87 15.43 6.13
C ARG A 239 -23.62 13.93 6.06
N PHE A 240 -24.43 13.20 5.27
CA PHE A 240 -24.25 11.76 5.09
C PHE A 240 -22.97 11.47 4.30
N ALA A 241 -22.65 12.27 3.29
CA ALA A 241 -21.39 12.15 2.53
C ALA A 241 -20.16 12.48 3.40
N GLU A 242 -20.27 13.50 4.26
CA GLU A 242 -19.24 13.79 5.27
C GLU A 242 -18.96 12.58 6.16
N LEU A 243 -20.01 11.96 6.71
CA LEU A 243 -19.88 10.80 7.58
C LEU A 243 -19.29 9.59 6.84
N ILE A 244 -19.75 9.30 5.61
CA ILE A 244 -19.23 8.21 4.78
C ILE A 244 -17.74 8.41 4.51
N PHE A 245 -17.34 9.63 4.13
CA PHE A 245 -15.93 9.94 3.88
C PHE A 245 -15.10 9.76 5.15
N ALA A 246 -15.57 10.28 6.28
CA ALA A 246 -14.91 10.15 7.57
C ALA A 246 -14.72 8.68 7.99
N LEU A 247 -15.77 7.87 7.87
CA LEU A 247 -15.69 6.43 8.15
C LEU A 247 -14.77 5.71 7.17
N GLY A 248 -14.75 6.14 5.90
CA GLY A 248 -13.82 5.63 4.90
C GLY A 248 -12.36 5.88 5.29
N VAL A 249 -12.02 7.09 5.74
CA VAL A 249 -10.66 7.42 6.20
C VAL A 249 -10.26 6.58 7.42
N LEU A 250 -11.15 6.44 8.41
CA LEU A 250 -10.90 5.58 9.57
C LEU A 250 -10.71 4.12 9.16
N GLY A 251 -11.57 3.62 8.28
CA GLY A 251 -11.49 2.25 7.76
C GLY A 251 -10.19 1.98 7.00
N THR A 252 -9.81 2.91 6.10
CA THR A 252 -8.57 2.80 5.33
C THR A 252 -7.35 2.82 6.25
N GLY A 253 -7.31 3.71 7.24
CA GLY A 253 -6.20 3.78 8.18
C GLY A 253 -6.09 2.54 9.06
N LEU A 254 -7.20 2.00 9.55
CA LEU A 254 -7.21 0.73 10.30
C LEU A 254 -6.74 -0.46 9.46
N LEU A 255 -6.89 -0.42 8.14
CA LEU A 255 -6.33 -1.40 7.21
C LEU A 255 -4.85 -1.16 6.94
N ALA A 256 -4.48 0.10 6.68
CA ALA A 256 -3.15 0.45 6.21
C ALA A 256 -2.08 0.36 7.32
N VAL A 257 -2.41 0.78 8.55
CA VAL A 257 -1.45 0.81 9.66
C VAL A 257 -0.82 -0.55 9.92
N PRO A 258 -1.58 -1.66 10.08
CA PRO A 258 -0.97 -2.97 10.27
C PRO A 258 -0.18 -3.47 9.05
N VAL A 259 -0.66 -3.22 7.84
CA VAL A 259 0.06 -3.62 6.62
C VAL A 259 1.41 -2.92 6.53
N LEU A 260 1.47 -1.62 6.86
CA LEU A 260 2.70 -0.83 6.87
C LEU A 260 3.67 -1.29 7.98
N ALA A 261 3.17 -1.49 9.19
CA ALA A 261 3.97 -1.95 10.32
C ALA A 261 4.47 -3.39 10.10
N GLY A 262 3.60 -4.29 9.63
CA GLY A 262 3.92 -5.67 9.29
C GLY A 262 4.94 -5.76 8.15
N SER A 263 4.75 -5.04 7.04
CA SER A 263 5.71 -5.04 5.93
C SER A 263 7.09 -4.52 6.35
N THR A 264 7.13 -3.53 7.25
CA THR A 264 8.38 -3.04 7.85
C THR A 264 9.07 -4.14 8.66
N ALA A 265 8.29 -4.87 9.46
CA ALA A 265 8.79 -5.94 10.30
C ALA A 265 9.28 -7.14 9.48
N TYR A 266 8.56 -7.54 8.42
CA TYR A 266 8.99 -8.58 7.48
C TYR A 266 10.30 -8.18 6.79
N ALA A 267 10.34 -7.01 6.15
CA ALA A 267 11.54 -6.55 5.44
C ALA A 267 12.78 -6.50 6.34
N LEU A 268 12.64 -5.99 7.56
CA LEU A 268 13.74 -5.90 8.50
C LEU A 268 14.14 -7.27 9.04
N SER A 269 13.18 -8.12 9.40
CA SER A 269 13.43 -9.46 9.93
C SER A 269 14.13 -10.35 8.90
N GLU A 270 13.65 -10.37 7.65
CA GLU A 270 14.29 -11.08 6.54
C GLU A 270 15.73 -10.59 6.32
N THR A 271 15.95 -9.28 6.35
CA THR A 271 17.26 -8.68 6.18
C THR A 271 18.23 -9.08 7.28
N MET A 272 17.77 -9.11 8.52
CA MET A 272 18.57 -9.46 9.71
C MET A 272 18.62 -10.97 9.96
N GLY A 273 17.77 -11.77 9.34
CA GLY A 273 17.63 -13.20 9.56
C GLY A 273 16.97 -13.53 10.90
N TRP A 274 16.05 -12.68 11.34
CA TRP A 274 15.26 -12.93 12.54
C TRP A 274 14.10 -13.87 12.23
N ARG A 275 13.54 -14.47 13.28
CA ARG A 275 12.28 -15.20 13.17
C ARG A 275 11.15 -14.21 12.96
N GLU A 276 10.28 -14.49 12.01
CA GLU A 276 9.17 -13.64 11.60
C GLU A 276 7.89 -14.45 11.42
N GLY A 277 6.76 -13.77 11.32
CA GLY A 277 5.44 -14.36 11.05
C GLY A 277 4.39 -13.90 12.04
N LEU A 278 3.22 -13.54 11.53
CA LEU A 278 2.07 -13.07 12.31
C LEU A 278 1.33 -14.22 13.03
N GLU A 279 1.52 -15.48 12.59
CA GLU A 279 1.02 -16.68 13.28
C GLU A 279 1.94 -17.09 14.44
N ARG A 280 3.15 -16.52 14.55
CA ARG A 280 4.09 -16.82 15.64
C ARG A 280 3.74 -16.03 16.90
N LYS A 281 4.04 -16.61 18.08
CA LYS A 281 3.91 -15.89 19.34
C LYS A 281 4.96 -14.79 19.44
N ALA A 282 4.61 -13.66 20.04
CA ALA A 282 5.53 -12.53 20.22
C ALA A 282 6.84 -12.92 20.95
N GLY A 283 6.80 -13.89 21.86
CA GLY A 283 7.98 -14.44 22.53
C GLY A 283 8.98 -15.14 21.61
N ASP A 284 8.50 -15.74 20.52
CA ASP A 284 9.29 -16.52 19.56
C ASP A 284 9.86 -15.65 18.42
N ALA A 285 9.21 -14.51 18.11
CA ALA A 285 9.57 -13.57 17.06
C ALA A 285 9.76 -12.14 17.62
N ARG A 286 10.57 -12.01 18.67
CA ARG A 286 10.73 -10.74 19.43
C ARG A 286 11.17 -9.57 18.54
N GLY A 287 12.12 -9.77 17.63
CA GLY A 287 12.60 -8.72 16.72
C GLY A 287 11.49 -8.23 15.78
N PHE A 288 10.70 -9.15 15.25
CA PHE A 288 9.58 -8.86 14.38
C PHE A 288 8.52 -7.99 15.09
N TYR A 289 8.01 -8.44 16.25
CA TYR A 289 7.01 -7.68 17.00
C TYR A 289 7.54 -6.39 17.63
N ALA A 290 8.82 -6.35 18.01
CA ALA A 290 9.46 -5.11 18.44
C ALA A 290 9.53 -4.09 17.28
N THR A 291 9.77 -4.54 16.06
CA THR A 291 9.74 -3.67 14.87
C THR A 291 8.35 -3.12 14.61
N ILE A 292 7.30 -3.94 14.69
CA ILE A 292 5.90 -3.50 14.57
C ILE A 292 5.62 -2.39 15.59
N ALA A 293 5.89 -2.66 16.87
CA ALA A 293 5.63 -1.72 17.94
C ALA A 293 6.42 -0.41 17.78
N LEU A 294 7.71 -0.51 17.44
CA LEU A 294 8.57 0.65 17.25
C LEU A 294 8.16 1.48 16.05
N ALA A 295 7.86 0.85 14.91
CA ALA A 295 7.41 1.55 13.70
C ALA A 295 6.08 2.30 13.95
N THR A 296 5.12 1.66 14.62
CA THR A 296 3.83 2.25 14.98
C THR A 296 3.99 3.40 15.98
N LEU A 297 4.86 3.26 16.99
CA LEU A 297 5.15 4.33 17.94
C LEU A 297 5.87 5.52 17.29
N LEU A 298 6.84 5.27 16.41
CA LEU A 298 7.51 6.32 15.66
C LEU A 298 6.53 7.05 14.73
N GLY A 299 5.64 6.30 14.04
CA GLY A 299 4.56 6.87 13.25
C GLY A 299 3.64 7.76 14.10
N ALA A 300 3.16 7.27 15.25
CA ALA A 300 2.36 8.07 16.18
C ALA A 300 3.09 9.32 16.67
N GLY A 301 4.42 9.22 16.88
CA GLY A 301 5.27 10.35 17.25
C GLY A 301 5.28 11.48 16.21
N ILE A 302 5.12 11.16 14.92
CA ILE A 302 5.02 12.16 13.84
C ILE A 302 3.78 13.06 14.04
N VAL A 303 2.68 12.51 14.56
CA VAL A 303 1.44 13.28 14.80
C VAL A 303 1.62 14.39 15.83
N ILE A 304 2.55 14.20 16.79
CA ILE A 304 2.87 15.20 17.81
C ILE A 304 3.87 16.24 17.28
N SER A 305 4.52 15.94 16.14
CA SER A 305 5.46 16.85 15.49
C SER A 305 4.71 18.00 14.77
N PRO A 306 5.40 19.09 14.43
CA PRO A 306 4.80 20.19 13.67
C PRO A 306 4.59 19.85 12.17
N ILE A 307 4.76 18.60 11.78
CA ILE A 307 4.60 18.15 10.38
C ILE A 307 3.11 18.00 10.08
N ASP A 308 2.66 18.68 9.02
CA ASP A 308 1.31 18.55 8.49
C ASP A 308 1.08 17.12 7.97
N PRO A 309 0.04 16.39 8.43
CA PRO A 309 -0.23 15.00 8.02
C PRO A 309 -0.41 14.83 6.51
N MET A 310 -1.03 15.79 5.82
CA MET A 310 -1.25 15.72 4.38
C MET A 310 0.08 15.88 3.61
N ARG A 311 0.94 16.78 4.06
CA ARG A 311 2.30 16.93 3.50
C ARG A 311 3.14 15.68 3.75
N ALA A 312 3.05 15.10 4.95
CA ALA A 312 3.70 13.84 5.27
C ALA A 312 3.26 12.72 4.33
N LEU A 313 1.95 12.61 4.08
CA LEU A 313 1.37 11.63 3.16
C LEU A 313 1.91 11.80 1.73
N VAL A 314 1.93 13.03 1.21
CA VAL A 314 2.48 13.33 -0.13
C VAL A 314 3.96 12.97 -0.22
N TRP A 315 4.76 13.36 0.78
CA TRP A 315 6.18 13.02 0.80
C TRP A 315 6.44 11.52 0.93
N ALA A 316 5.69 10.82 1.77
CA ALA A 316 5.77 9.37 1.86
C ALA A 316 5.45 8.70 0.52
N ALA A 317 4.42 9.18 -0.17
CA ALA A 317 4.03 8.69 -1.50
C ALA A 317 5.14 8.96 -2.54
N VAL A 318 5.79 10.12 -2.51
CA VAL A 318 6.94 10.44 -3.38
C VAL A 318 8.13 9.53 -3.09
N ILE A 319 8.46 9.30 -1.82
CA ILE A 319 9.55 8.39 -1.43
C ILE A 319 9.22 6.96 -1.90
N ASN A 320 8.00 6.48 -1.66
CA ASN A 320 7.53 5.18 -2.16
C ASN A 320 7.70 5.08 -3.69
N GLY A 321 7.29 6.12 -4.42
CA GLY A 321 7.44 6.19 -5.87
C GLY A 321 8.90 6.09 -6.33
N ALA A 322 9.80 6.80 -5.66
CA ALA A 322 11.23 6.76 -5.97
C ALA A 322 11.87 5.38 -5.69
N VAL A 323 11.45 4.74 -4.60
CA VAL A 323 11.97 3.42 -4.19
C VAL A 323 11.36 2.30 -5.03
N ALA A 324 10.13 2.44 -5.50
CA ALA A 324 9.40 1.39 -6.24
C ALA A 324 10.15 0.96 -7.51
N GLY A 325 10.69 1.88 -8.30
CA GLY A 325 11.38 1.56 -9.54
C GLY A 325 12.53 0.55 -9.36
N PRO A 326 13.53 0.82 -8.51
CA PRO A 326 14.62 -0.12 -8.22
C PRO A 326 14.13 -1.45 -7.63
N VAL A 327 13.13 -1.44 -6.74
CA VAL A 327 12.59 -2.66 -6.14
C VAL A 327 11.90 -3.53 -7.20
N ILE A 328 11.07 -2.95 -8.06
CA ILE A 328 10.40 -3.67 -9.16
C ILE A 328 11.44 -4.27 -10.10
N ALA A 329 12.46 -3.49 -10.49
CA ALA A 329 13.54 -3.99 -11.36
C ALA A 329 14.24 -5.21 -10.73
N ALA A 330 14.55 -5.14 -9.43
CA ALA A 330 15.15 -6.27 -8.70
C ALA A 330 14.20 -7.48 -8.66
N MET A 331 12.90 -7.29 -8.41
CA MET A 331 11.90 -8.36 -8.41
C MET A 331 11.77 -9.02 -9.80
N VAL A 332 11.75 -8.24 -10.88
CA VAL A 332 11.69 -8.78 -12.26
C VAL A 332 12.94 -9.59 -12.58
N VAL A 333 14.12 -9.12 -12.18
CA VAL A 333 15.38 -9.88 -12.35
C VAL A 333 15.30 -11.19 -11.58
N LEU A 334 15.00 -11.16 -10.27
CA LEU A 334 14.91 -12.36 -9.43
C LEU A 334 13.86 -13.36 -9.94
N GLY A 335 12.68 -12.86 -10.29
CA GLY A 335 11.60 -13.69 -10.83
C GLY A 335 11.87 -14.28 -12.22
N SER A 336 12.86 -13.74 -12.94
CA SER A 336 13.29 -14.27 -14.25
C SER A 336 14.42 -15.30 -14.15
N LEU A 337 15.04 -15.46 -12.99
CA LEU A 337 16.17 -16.39 -12.78
C LEU A 337 15.67 -17.79 -12.44
N ARG A 338 16.06 -18.80 -13.25
CA ARG A 338 15.77 -20.21 -12.94
C ARG A 338 16.41 -20.69 -11.64
N SER A 339 17.55 -20.14 -11.25
CA SER A 339 18.20 -20.44 -9.98
C SER A 339 17.36 -20.02 -8.75
N VAL A 340 16.46 -19.05 -8.92
CA VAL A 340 15.55 -18.55 -7.87
C VAL A 340 14.19 -19.25 -7.96
N MET A 341 13.61 -19.26 -9.17
CA MET A 341 12.20 -19.63 -9.41
C MET A 341 12.02 -21.09 -9.89
N GLY A 342 13.09 -21.82 -10.17
CA GLY A 342 12.98 -23.16 -10.75
C GLY A 342 12.26 -23.12 -12.09
N ASP A 343 11.20 -23.94 -12.22
CA ASP A 343 10.35 -23.99 -13.43
C ASP A 343 9.27 -22.91 -13.45
N TYR A 344 9.07 -22.16 -12.34
CA TYR A 344 8.06 -21.11 -12.20
C TYR A 344 8.59 -19.70 -12.53
N VAL A 345 9.55 -19.59 -13.48
CA VAL A 345 10.04 -18.28 -13.95
C VAL A 345 8.87 -17.43 -14.49
N LEU A 346 9.00 -16.12 -14.35
CA LEU A 346 7.97 -15.20 -14.80
C LEU A 346 7.64 -15.38 -16.29
N PRO A 347 6.34 -15.44 -16.65
CA PRO A 347 5.93 -15.45 -18.04
C PRO A 347 6.27 -14.12 -18.74
N PRO A 348 6.35 -14.09 -20.09
CA PRO A 348 6.77 -12.91 -20.83
C PRO A 348 5.98 -11.64 -20.50
N TRP A 349 4.64 -11.75 -20.33
CA TRP A 349 3.80 -10.60 -20.07
C TRP A 349 4.12 -9.94 -18.70
N LEU A 350 4.36 -10.72 -17.64
CA LEU A 350 4.78 -10.19 -16.33
C LEU A 350 6.14 -9.49 -16.41
N ARG A 351 7.07 -10.04 -17.17
CA ARG A 351 8.37 -9.39 -17.38
C ARG A 351 8.23 -8.06 -18.11
N TRP A 352 7.41 -7.99 -19.17
CA TRP A 352 7.17 -6.77 -19.92
C TRP A 352 6.50 -5.68 -19.07
N PHE A 353 5.41 -6.02 -18.38
CA PHE A 353 4.73 -5.05 -17.50
C PHE A 353 5.55 -4.71 -16.26
N GLY A 354 6.31 -5.64 -15.70
CA GLY A 354 7.23 -5.37 -14.61
C GLY A 354 8.33 -4.39 -15.00
N TRP A 355 9.03 -4.62 -16.12
CA TRP A 355 10.01 -3.67 -16.64
C TRP A 355 9.38 -2.34 -17.05
N GLY A 356 8.21 -2.35 -17.65
CA GLY A 356 7.45 -1.15 -17.98
C GLY A 356 7.09 -0.34 -16.74
N GLY A 357 6.65 -1.01 -15.66
CA GLY A 357 6.38 -0.39 -14.36
C GLY A 357 7.64 0.24 -13.75
N ALA A 358 8.75 -0.50 -13.73
CA ALA A 358 10.03 0.01 -13.24
C ALA A 358 10.48 1.24 -14.04
N ALA A 359 10.43 1.18 -15.37
CA ALA A 359 10.80 2.28 -16.25
C ALA A 359 9.92 3.52 -16.04
N LEU A 360 8.60 3.33 -15.90
CA LEU A 360 7.64 4.40 -15.61
C LEU A 360 7.97 5.11 -14.30
N MET A 361 8.22 4.34 -13.22
CA MET A 361 8.55 4.90 -11.90
C MET A 361 9.87 5.65 -11.91
N VAL A 362 10.91 5.09 -12.55
CA VAL A 362 12.22 5.73 -12.67
C VAL A 362 12.11 7.01 -13.52
N ALA A 363 11.45 6.94 -14.68
CA ALA A 363 11.29 8.10 -15.56
C ALA A 363 10.51 9.24 -14.89
N ALA A 364 9.42 8.93 -14.18
CA ALA A 364 8.64 9.91 -13.43
C ALA A 364 9.48 10.55 -12.30
N THR A 365 10.24 9.74 -11.55
CA THR A 365 11.11 10.22 -10.46
C THR A 365 12.24 11.09 -10.99
N VAL A 366 12.94 10.66 -12.05
CA VAL A 366 14.01 11.43 -12.67
C VAL A 366 13.46 12.75 -13.24
N GLY A 367 12.34 12.70 -13.95
CA GLY A 367 11.67 13.89 -14.46
C GLY A 367 11.32 14.91 -13.39
N MET A 368 10.82 14.44 -12.23
CA MET A 368 10.54 15.27 -11.06
C MET A 368 11.80 15.95 -10.48
N LEU A 369 12.96 15.26 -10.51
CA LEU A 369 14.20 15.79 -9.95
C LEU A 369 14.91 16.76 -10.89
N VAL A 370 14.74 16.60 -12.21
CA VAL A 370 15.46 17.39 -13.23
C VAL A 370 14.69 18.67 -13.59
N LEU A 371 13.36 18.67 -13.60
CA LEU A 371 12.50 19.83 -13.85
C LEU A 371 12.16 20.59 -12.58
#